data_b21ca40210480af774e81fedb2285b39
#
_entry.id   b21ca40210480af774e81fedb2285b39
#
_cell.length_a   1.000
_cell.length_b   1.000
_cell.length_c   1.000
_cell.angle_alpha   90.00
_cell.angle_beta   90.00
_cell.angle_gamma   90.00
#
_symmetry.space_group_name_H-M   'P 1'
#
loop_
_entity.id
_entity.type
_entity.pdbx_description
1 polymer ?
#
loop_
_entity_poly.entity_id
_entity_poly.type
_entity_poly.pdbx_seq_one_letter_code
_entity_poly.pdbx_strand_id
1 'polypeptide(L)'
;TFGPSEGPNAEAVFIAGMFVRYGKDYAAICRHRGMDDEAAVAEKAIADMEKTVLDAGWDGEWFLRAYDHYKNKVGSKECEEGKIFIEPQGFCVMAEIGLKEGNCLKAMQSVEKYLDTKYGIVLLQPAYHRYHVELGEISSYPPGYKENAGIFCHNNPWISIAETVVGRGNRAWQVYTRTCPAYIEDISEVHRTEPYVYSQMIAGKDAKNFGEAKNSWLTGTAAWTFLDVSQYILGIRPDYDGLVIDPCIPSSLDGFTARRDFRGTTYHVTVKNPNHVEKGVISM
;
A
#
# COMPACT_ATOMS: atom_id res chain seq x y z
N THR A 1 -10.14 -3.00 16.63
CA THR A 1 -9.49 -3.78 17.70
C THR A 1 -9.86 -5.23 17.55
N PHE A 2 -8.91 -6.12 17.78
CA PHE A 2 -9.09 -7.57 17.64
C PHE A 2 -9.17 -8.23 19.04
N GLY A 3 -10.28 -8.00 19.74
CA GLY A 3 -10.54 -8.51 21.09
C GLY A 3 -10.26 -7.49 22.19
N PRO A 4 -10.11 -7.96 23.45
CA PRO A 4 -9.85 -7.08 24.61
C PRO A 4 -8.60 -6.23 24.40
N SER A 5 -8.64 -4.98 24.83
CA SER A 5 -7.53 -4.03 24.74
C SER A 5 -6.42 -4.29 25.77
N GLU A 6 -6.67 -5.17 26.72
CA GLU A 6 -5.73 -5.53 27.77
C GLU A 6 -4.97 -6.81 27.43
N GLY A 7 -3.67 -6.82 27.72
CA GLY A 7 -2.80 -7.98 27.53
C GLY A 7 -1.89 -7.89 26.30
N PRO A 8 -0.84 -8.73 26.27
CA PRO A 8 0.25 -8.61 25.30
C PRO A 8 0.07 -9.45 24.02
N ASN A 9 -1.10 -10.05 23.80
CA ASN A 9 -1.24 -11.11 22.78
C ASN A 9 -1.71 -10.62 21.41
N ALA A 10 -2.43 -9.48 21.36
CA ALA A 10 -2.93 -8.96 20.09
C ALA A 10 -1.82 -8.18 19.35
N GLU A 11 -1.51 -8.59 18.13
CA GLU A 11 -0.43 -8.02 17.33
C GLU A 11 -0.89 -7.75 15.89
N ALA A 12 -0.46 -6.62 15.31
CA ALA A 12 -0.83 -6.23 13.96
C ALA A 12 0.38 -6.30 13.01
N VAL A 13 0.36 -7.22 12.06
CA VAL A 13 1.41 -7.37 11.03
C VAL A 13 1.54 -6.09 10.18
N PHE A 14 0.42 -5.39 9.93
CA PHE A 14 0.43 -4.08 9.30
C PHE A 14 1.33 -3.07 10.03
N ILE A 15 1.21 -3.00 11.37
CA ILE A 15 2.03 -2.08 12.20
C ILE A 15 3.50 -2.54 12.21
N ALA A 16 3.75 -3.85 12.21
CA ALA A 16 5.11 -4.37 12.07
C ALA A 16 5.76 -3.95 10.75
N GLY A 17 5.01 -4.00 9.64
CA GLY A 17 5.46 -3.48 8.34
C GLY A 17 5.76 -1.98 8.37
N MET A 18 4.90 -1.18 9.01
CA MET A 18 5.14 0.26 9.22
C MET A 18 6.41 0.51 10.06
N PHE A 19 6.59 -0.25 11.13
CA PHE A 19 7.77 -0.15 11.99
C PHE A 19 9.06 -0.39 11.17
N VAL A 20 9.10 -1.44 10.38
CA VAL A 20 10.26 -1.74 9.52
C VAL A 20 10.49 -0.61 8.50
N ARG A 21 9.43 -0.18 7.80
CA ARG A 21 9.54 0.86 6.76
C ARG A 21 10.10 2.17 7.29
N TYR A 22 9.52 2.70 8.35
CA TYR A 22 9.93 3.99 8.92
C TYR A 22 11.11 3.87 9.88
N GLY A 23 11.32 2.69 10.46
CA GLY A 23 12.51 2.39 11.25
C GLY A 23 13.80 2.52 10.42
N LYS A 24 13.78 2.09 9.15
CA LYS A 24 14.92 2.29 8.22
C LYS A 24 15.24 3.78 8.04
N ASP A 25 14.23 4.63 7.88
CA ASP A 25 14.43 6.08 7.78
C ASP A 25 14.98 6.67 9.10
N TYR A 26 14.47 6.20 10.25
CA TYR A 26 14.98 6.61 11.57
C TYR A 26 16.46 6.23 11.76
N ALA A 27 16.83 4.98 11.45
CA ALA A 27 18.20 4.54 11.54
C ALA A 27 19.14 5.37 10.64
N ALA A 28 18.70 5.68 9.42
CA ALA A 28 19.46 6.54 8.50
C ALA A 28 19.65 7.96 9.06
N ILE A 29 18.60 8.54 9.68
CA ILE A 29 18.70 9.84 10.37
C ILE A 29 19.72 9.79 11.52
N CYS A 30 19.67 8.74 12.33
CA CYS A 30 20.63 8.54 13.43
C CYS A 30 22.07 8.47 12.90
N ARG A 31 22.32 7.71 11.85
CA ARG A 31 23.64 7.63 11.18
C ARG A 31 24.09 9.00 10.67
N HIS A 32 23.22 9.71 9.97
CA HIS A 32 23.53 11.05 9.46
C HIS A 32 23.86 12.06 10.57
N ARG A 33 23.30 11.87 11.77
CA ARG A 33 23.53 12.72 12.96
C ARG A 33 24.72 12.26 13.80
N GLY A 34 25.40 11.15 13.45
CA GLY A 34 26.49 10.58 14.25
C GLY A 34 26.02 9.89 15.55
N MET A 35 24.74 9.48 15.60
CA MET A 35 24.14 8.73 16.73
C MET A 35 24.24 7.24 16.43
N ASP A 36 25.46 6.71 16.44
CA ASP A 36 25.74 5.36 15.94
C ASP A 36 25.18 4.26 16.83
N ASP A 37 25.16 4.46 18.15
CA ASP A 37 24.61 3.49 19.11
C ASP A 37 23.10 3.35 18.94
N GLU A 38 22.38 4.47 18.82
CA GLU A 38 20.94 4.49 18.56
C GLU A 38 20.60 3.87 17.19
N ALA A 39 21.40 4.16 16.17
CA ALA A 39 21.25 3.56 14.85
C ALA A 39 21.40 2.03 14.93
N ALA A 40 22.42 1.53 15.63
CA ALA A 40 22.65 0.09 15.78
C ALA A 40 21.50 -0.62 16.52
N VAL A 41 20.95 0.01 17.56
CA VAL A 41 19.77 -0.50 18.28
C VAL A 41 18.55 -0.55 17.35
N ALA A 42 18.30 0.50 16.56
CA ALA A 42 17.20 0.54 15.61
C ALA A 42 17.36 -0.52 14.50
N GLU A 43 18.55 -0.61 13.91
CA GLU A 43 18.87 -1.59 12.86
C GLU A 43 18.65 -3.03 13.34
N LYS A 44 19.07 -3.34 14.57
CA LYS A 44 18.81 -4.64 15.18
C LYS A 44 17.32 -4.91 15.36
N ALA A 45 16.59 -3.95 15.91
CA ALA A 45 15.15 -4.09 16.13
C ALA A 45 14.37 -4.26 14.80
N ILE A 46 14.80 -3.57 13.72
CA ILE A 46 14.26 -3.73 12.38
C ILE A 46 14.50 -5.16 11.87
N ALA A 47 15.72 -5.66 11.96
CA ALA A 47 16.06 -7.01 11.51
C ALA A 47 15.30 -8.10 12.28
N ASP A 48 15.19 -7.95 13.61
CA ASP A 48 14.40 -8.86 14.45
C ASP A 48 12.90 -8.84 14.06
N MET A 49 12.35 -7.66 13.72
CA MET A 49 10.96 -7.51 13.28
C MET A 49 10.74 -8.09 11.88
N GLU A 50 11.63 -7.84 10.91
CA GLU A 50 11.58 -8.45 9.58
C GLU A 50 11.53 -9.98 9.68
N LYS A 51 12.42 -10.55 10.47
CA LYS A 51 12.43 -12.00 10.74
C LYS A 51 11.12 -12.48 11.35
N THR A 52 10.61 -11.78 12.35
CA THR A 52 9.34 -12.14 13.00
C THR A 52 8.17 -12.11 12.04
N VAL A 53 8.08 -11.10 11.16
CA VAL A 53 7.03 -11.01 10.14
C VAL A 53 7.12 -12.15 9.14
N LEU A 54 8.32 -12.55 8.73
CA LEU A 54 8.49 -13.69 7.82
C LEU A 54 8.17 -15.02 8.49
N ASP A 55 8.55 -15.22 9.75
CA ASP A 55 8.34 -16.46 10.48
C ASP A 55 6.88 -16.66 10.93
N ALA A 56 6.21 -15.59 11.38
CA ALA A 56 4.88 -15.65 11.98
C ALA A 56 3.79 -14.86 11.23
N GLY A 57 4.16 -13.85 10.46
CA GLY A 57 3.21 -12.99 9.75
C GLY A 57 2.96 -13.39 8.30
N TRP A 58 3.60 -14.44 7.78
CA TRP A 58 3.45 -14.91 6.40
C TRP A 58 2.58 -16.16 6.32
N ASP A 59 1.53 -16.13 5.50
CA ASP A 59 0.53 -17.21 5.35
C ASP A 59 0.74 -18.08 4.08
N GLY A 60 1.94 -18.01 3.49
CA GLY A 60 2.33 -18.80 2.31
C GLY A 60 2.08 -18.08 0.97
N GLU A 61 1.07 -17.24 0.86
CA GLU A 61 0.75 -16.46 -0.34
C GLU A 61 0.61 -14.95 -0.06
N TRP A 62 0.33 -14.55 1.20
CA TRP A 62 0.19 -13.15 1.61
C TRP A 62 0.55 -12.96 3.09
N PHE A 63 0.69 -11.72 3.53
CA PHE A 63 0.91 -11.36 4.93
C PHE A 63 -0.40 -11.37 5.70
N LEU A 64 -0.42 -11.98 6.90
CA LEU A 64 -1.54 -11.94 7.82
C LEU A 64 -1.91 -10.49 8.17
N ARG A 65 -3.18 -10.27 8.55
CA ARG A 65 -3.61 -8.97 9.08
C ARG A 65 -3.10 -8.75 10.50
N ALA A 66 -3.32 -9.76 11.35
CA ALA A 66 -3.01 -9.68 12.77
C ALA A 66 -3.12 -11.05 13.44
N TYR A 67 -2.73 -11.08 14.71
CA TYR A 67 -3.17 -12.04 15.71
C TYR A 67 -4.13 -11.35 16.69
N ASP A 68 -5.22 -12.00 17.07
CA ASP A 68 -6.13 -11.49 18.09
C ASP A 68 -5.60 -11.73 19.51
N HIS A 69 -6.35 -11.29 20.52
CA HIS A 69 -6.00 -11.51 21.92
C HIS A 69 -5.83 -12.99 22.28
N TYR A 70 -6.56 -13.89 21.61
CA TYR A 70 -6.54 -15.33 21.83
C TYR A 70 -5.51 -16.06 20.96
N LYS A 71 -4.67 -15.30 20.24
CA LYS A 71 -3.67 -15.79 19.29
C LYS A 71 -4.24 -16.46 18.04
N ASN A 72 -5.51 -16.20 17.72
CA ASN A 72 -6.05 -16.62 16.44
C ASN A 72 -5.53 -15.71 15.32
N LYS A 73 -5.26 -16.30 14.17
CA LYS A 73 -4.89 -15.58 12.99
C LYS A 73 -6.08 -14.78 12.42
N VAL A 74 -5.84 -13.53 12.05
CA VAL A 74 -6.75 -12.69 11.30
C VAL A 74 -6.11 -12.41 9.93
N GLY A 75 -6.88 -12.56 8.87
CA GLY A 75 -6.34 -12.38 7.52
C GLY A 75 -5.56 -13.60 7.00
N SER A 76 -5.95 -14.80 7.42
CA SER A 76 -5.36 -16.07 6.99
C SER A 76 -6.28 -16.81 6.03
N LYS A 77 -5.66 -17.63 5.15
CA LYS A 77 -6.40 -18.60 4.32
C LYS A 77 -7.25 -19.58 5.14
N GLU A 78 -6.91 -19.75 6.42
CA GLU A 78 -7.64 -20.61 7.38
C GLU A 78 -8.96 -19.96 7.83
N CYS A 79 -9.11 -18.63 7.72
CA CYS A 79 -10.36 -17.93 8.08
C CYS A 79 -11.47 -18.26 7.08
N GLU A 80 -12.73 -18.24 7.54
CA GLU A 80 -13.89 -18.37 6.66
C GLU A 80 -14.13 -17.09 5.87
N GLU A 81 -14.13 -15.94 6.55
CA GLU A 81 -14.27 -14.57 6.03
C GLU A 81 -13.01 -13.76 6.35
N GLY A 82 -12.77 -12.64 5.70
CA GLY A 82 -11.59 -11.81 5.95
C GLY A 82 -10.27 -12.55 5.80
N LYS A 83 -10.10 -13.31 4.71
CA LYS A 83 -8.89 -14.13 4.49
C LYS A 83 -7.67 -13.30 4.13
N ILE A 84 -7.86 -12.21 3.40
CA ILE A 84 -6.77 -11.33 2.97
C ILE A 84 -7.18 -9.87 3.17
N PHE A 85 -6.25 -9.06 3.63
CA PHE A 85 -6.40 -7.63 3.89
C PHE A 85 -5.33 -6.83 3.13
N ILE A 86 -5.70 -5.64 2.64
CA ILE A 86 -4.83 -4.79 1.84
C ILE A 86 -3.65 -4.20 2.63
N GLU A 87 -3.86 -3.81 3.90
CA GLU A 87 -2.91 -2.99 4.66
C GLU A 87 -1.57 -3.69 4.88
N PRO A 88 -1.51 -4.96 5.34
CA PRO A 88 -0.23 -5.63 5.53
C PRO A 88 0.47 -5.89 4.20
N GLN A 89 -0.27 -6.13 3.11
CA GLN A 89 0.35 -6.32 1.80
C GLN A 89 1.06 -5.04 1.36
N GLY A 90 0.40 -3.89 1.47
CA GLY A 90 1.01 -2.60 1.12
C GLY A 90 2.26 -2.31 1.94
N PHE A 91 2.16 -2.30 3.26
CA PHE A 91 3.28 -1.86 4.11
C PHE A 91 4.42 -2.87 4.23
N CYS A 92 4.14 -4.18 4.28
CA CYS A 92 5.23 -5.17 4.30
C CYS A 92 6.03 -5.16 2.98
N VAL A 93 5.35 -4.94 1.83
CA VAL A 93 6.04 -4.82 0.55
C VAL A 93 6.78 -3.49 0.42
N MET A 94 6.20 -2.37 0.85
CA MET A 94 6.91 -1.08 0.92
C MET A 94 8.13 -1.13 1.84
N ALA A 95 8.11 -1.98 2.86
CA ALA A 95 9.23 -2.24 3.76
C ALA A 95 10.25 -3.24 3.18
N GLU A 96 9.95 -3.84 2.01
CA GLU A 96 10.76 -4.84 1.30
C GLU A 96 10.94 -6.16 2.08
N ILE A 97 10.00 -6.49 3.00
CA ILE A 97 10.05 -7.71 3.80
C ILE A 97 9.88 -8.94 2.90
N GLY A 98 10.93 -9.77 2.80
CA GLY A 98 10.90 -10.95 1.94
C GLY A 98 10.97 -10.65 0.43
N LEU A 99 11.50 -9.49 0.04
CA LEU A 99 11.62 -9.11 -1.38
C LEU A 99 12.51 -10.10 -2.15
N LYS A 100 13.65 -10.44 -1.59
CA LYS A 100 14.62 -11.36 -2.22
C LYS A 100 14.10 -12.80 -2.27
N GLU A 101 13.31 -13.19 -1.31
CA GLU A 101 12.69 -14.51 -1.18
C GLU A 101 11.44 -14.67 -2.07
N GLY A 102 10.97 -13.56 -2.67
CA GLY A 102 9.80 -13.53 -3.55
C GLY A 102 8.45 -13.37 -2.83
N ASN A 103 8.44 -13.17 -1.50
CA ASN A 103 7.21 -12.97 -0.72
C ASN A 103 6.47 -11.71 -1.19
N CYS A 104 7.19 -10.61 -1.42
CA CYS A 104 6.60 -9.37 -1.91
C CYS A 104 5.85 -9.54 -3.22
N LEU A 105 6.43 -10.24 -4.20
CA LEU A 105 5.77 -10.49 -5.48
C LEU A 105 4.53 -11.36 -5.31
N LYS A 106 4.61 -12.42 -4.50
CA LYS A 106 3.44 -13.29 -4.20
C LYS A 106 2.33 -12.52 -3.52
N ALA A 107 2.65 -11.63 -2.57
CA ALA A 107 1.67 -10.79 -1.89
C ALA A 107 0.94 -9.88 -2.89
N MET A 108 1.66 -9.24 -3.82
CA MET A 108 1.04 -8.41 -4.86
C MET A 108 0.19 -9.21 -5.85
N GLN A 109 0.62 -10.42 -6.22
CA GLN A 109 -0.19 -11.34 -7.02
C GLN A 109 -1.48 -11.77 -6.29
N SER A 110 -1.41 -11.95 -4.97
CA SER A 110 -2.58 -12.26 -4.15
C SER A 110 -3.54 -11.08 -4.04
N VAL A 111 -3.03 -9.85 -3.89
CA VAL A 111 -3.85 -8.63 -3.95
C VAL A 111 -4.59 -8.55 -5.29
N GLU A 112 -3.88 -8.73 -6.40
CA GLU A 112 -4.47 -8.71 -7.74
C GLU A 112 -5.55 -9.79 -7.89
N LYS A 113 -5.31 -10.99 -7.41
CA LYS A 113 -6.23 -12.13 -7.54
C LYS A 113 -7.49 -11.99 -6.69
N TYR A 114 -7.37 -11.50 -5.46
CA TYR A 114 -8.45 -11.57 -4.48
C TYR A 114 -9.12 -10.23 -4.18
N LEU A 115 -8.35 -9.14 -4.18
CA LEU A 115 -8.84 -7.81 -3.75
C LEU A 115 -9.14 -6.87 -4.92
N ASP A 116 -8.68 -7.18 -6.12
CA ASP A 116 -8.79 -6.29 -7.27
C ASP A 116 -10.22 -6.16 -7.78
N THR A 117 -10.59 -4.94 -8.16
CA THR A 117 -11.86 -4.64 -8.83
C THR A 117 -11.67 -3.57 -9.90
N LYS A 118 -12.67 -3.38 -10.74
CA LYS A 118 -12.62 -2.33 -11.78
C LYS A 118 -12.59 -0.89 -11.24
N TYR A 119 -12.95 -0.68 -9.96
CA TYR A 119 -13.01 0.65 -9.34
C TYR A 119 -11.93 0.89 -8.28
N GLY A 120 -11.04 -0.05 -8.09
CA GLY A 120 -9.98 -0.02 -7.09
C GLY A 120 -9.87 -1.33 -6.33
N ILE A 121 -9.03 -1.34 -5.32
CA ILE A 121 -8.72 -2.53 -4.50
C ILE A 121 -9.51 -2.45 -3.21
N VAL A 122 -10.30 -3.50 -2.91
CA VAL A 122 -11.08 -3.59 -1.67
C VAL A 122 -10.18 -3.88 -0.47
N LEU A 123 -10.63 -3.46 0.72
CA LEU A 123 -9.85 -3.60 1.95
C LEU A 123 -9.58 -5.05 2.34
N LEU A 124 -10.55 -5.93 2.14
CA LEU A 124 -10.46 -7.34 2.50
C LEU A 124 -11.38 -8.23 1.65
N GLN A 125 -11.15 -9.54 1.68
CA GLN A 125 -12.00 -10.56 1.08
C GLN A 125 -11.85 -11.91 1.79
N PRO A 126 -12.93 -12.71 1.84
CA PRO A 126 -14.35 -12.34 1.65
C PRO A 126 -14.83 -11.32 2.68
N ALA A 127 -15.89 -10.55 2.34
CA ALA A 127 -16.52 -9.65 3.29
C ALA A 127 -17.14 -10.41 4.47
N TYR A 128 -17.27 -9.76 5.62
CA TYR A 128 -17.99 -10.29 6.78
C TYR A 128 -19.49 -10.14 6.58
N HIS A 129 -20.25 -11.23 6.74
CA HIS A 129 -21.72 -11.26 6.60
C HIS A 129 -22.44 -11.28 7.93
N ARG A 130 -21.70 -11.44 9.03
CA ARG A 130 -22.22 -11.40 10.42
C ARG A 130 -21.29 -10.59 11.31
N TYR A 131 -21.80 -10.13 12.43
CA TYR A 131 -21.01 -9.48 13.44
C TYR A 131 -20.15 -10.50 14.21
N HIS A 132 -18.86 -10.25 14.27
CA HIS A 132 -17.89 -11.03 15.02
C HIS A 132 -17.43 -10.21 16.23
N VAL A 133 -17.80 -10.64 17.43
CA VAL A 133 -17.47 -9.93 18.69
C VAL A 133 -15.96 -9.76 18.85
N GLU A 134 -15.19 -10.78 18.47
CA GLU A 134 -13.73 -10.82 18.52
C GLU A 134 -13.04 -9.84 17.56
N LEU A 135 -13.70 -9.50 16.47
CA LEU A 135 -13.17 -8.56 15.45
C LEU A 135 -13.73 -7.14 15.64
N GLY A 136 -14.86 -7.02 16.29
CA GLY A 136 -15.50 -5.74 16.60
C GLY A 136 -16.01 -5.01 15.36
N GLU A 137 -15.81 -3.70 15.33
CA GLU A 137 -16.46 -2.78 14.39
C GLU A 137 -16.26 -3.13 12.91
N ILE A 138 -15.12 -3.70 12.54
CA ILE A 138 -14.84 -4.08 11.15
C ILE A 138 -15.89 -5.01 10.54
N SER A 139 -16.50 -5.87 11.37
CA SER A 139 -17.54 -6.80 10.96
C SER A 139 -18.97 -6.26 11.15
N SER A 140 -19.12 -5.04 11.65
CA SER A 140 -20.43 -4.40 11.86
C SER A 140 -20.99 -3.68 10.64
N TYR A 141 -20.10 -3.28 9.73
CA TYR A 141 -20.53 -2.61 8.48
C TYR A 141 -21.13 -3.59 7.49
N PRO A 142 -22.09 -3.17 6.66
CA PRO A 142 -22.59 -3.99 5.57
C PRO A 142 -21.45 -4.40 4.61
N PRO A 143 -21.54 -5.61 4.01
CA PRO A 143 -20.56 -6.06 3.01
C PRO A 143 -20.37 -5.03 1.89
N GLY A 144 -19.11 -4.73 1.56
CA GLY A 144 -18.72 -3.73 0.55
C GLY A 144 -18.69 -2.29 1.06
N TYR A 145 -18.91 -2.05 2.35
CA TYR A 145 -18.88 -0.69 2.93
C TYR A 145 -17.83 -0.55 4.01
N LYS A 146 -17.24 0.67 4.06
CA LYS A 146 -16.25 1.03 5.07
C LYS A 146 -15.17 -0.05 5.18
N GLU A 147 -14.81 -0.42 6.40
CA GLU A 147 -13.78 -1.42 6.68
C GLU A 147 -14.18 -2.84 6.25
N ASN A 148 -15.45 -3.10 6.03
CA ASN A 148 -15.94 -4.42 5.59
C ASN A 148 -15.96 -4.53 4.06
N ALA A 149 -14.80 -4.71 3.45
CA ALA A 149 -14.62 -4.91 2.01
C ALA A 149 -15.01 -3.70 1.12
N GLY A 150 -15.08 -2.48 1.66
CA GLY A 150 -15.11 -1.25 0.88
C GLY A 150 -13.76 -1.00 0.19
N ILE A 151 -13.73 -0.11 -0.79
CA ILE A 151 -12.50 0.41 -1.38
C ILE A 151 -12.16 1.70 -0.64
N PHE A 152 -11.20 1.68 0.27
CA PHE A 152 -10.65 2.91 0.82
C PHE A 152 -9.62 3.49 -0.13
N CYS A 153 -9.89 4.70 -0.62
CA CYS A 153 -9.07 5.27 -1.68
C CYS A 153 -7.63 5.57 -1.23
N HIS A 154 -7.40 5.88 0.05
CA HIS A 154 -6.05 6.15 0.55
C HIS A 154 -5.17 4.90 0.71
N ASN A 155 -5.75 3.70 0.78
CA ASN A 155 -4.98 2.45 0.83
C ASN A 155 -4.52 2.00 -0.56
N ASN A 156 -5.19 2.46 -1.61
CA ASN A 156 -4.85 2.07 -2.99
C ASN A 156 -3.46 2.57 -3.42
N PRO A 157 -3.03 3.82 -3.14
CA PRO A 157 -1.66 4.24 -3.38
C PRO A 157 -0.60 3.39 -2.68
N TRP A 158 -0.88 2.80 -1.51
CA TRP A 158 0.07 1.87 -0.85
C TRP A 158 0.35 0.65 -1.71
N ILE A 159 -0.68 0.14 -2.39
CA ILE A 159 -0.51 -0.98 -3.33
C ILE A 159 0.19 -0.54 -4.60
N SER A 160 -0.14 0.64 -5.15
CA SER A 160 0.59 1.20 -6.29
C SER A 160 2.09 1.32 -5.99
N ILE A 161 2.44 1.90 -4.84
CA ILE A 161 3.84 1.98 -4.37
C ILE A 161 4.45 0.56 -4.24
N ALA A 162 3.74 -0.37 -3.62
CA ALA A 162 4.20 -1.75 -3.46
C ALA A 162 4.45 -2.44 -4.82
N GLU A 163 3.61 -2.19 -5.83
CA GLU A 163 3.81 -2.68 -7.19
C GLU A 163 5.08 -2.09 -7.82
N THR A 164 5.43 -0.83 -7.54
CA THR A 164 6.71 -0.26 -8.01
C THR A 164 7.92 -0.89 -7.33
N VAL A 165 7.80 -1.31 -6.05
CA VAL A 165 8.86 -2.02 -5.34
C VAL A 165 9.17 -3.36 -6.02
N VAL A 166 8.16 -4.09 -6.45
CA VAL A 166 8.32 -5.37 -7.17
C VAL A 166 8.51 -5.19 -8.69
N GLY A 167 8.61 -3.96 -9.18
CA GLY A 167 8.94 -3.65 -10.58
C GLY A 167 7.79 -3.78 -11.57
N ARG A 168 6.53 -3.75 -11.11
CA ARG A 168 5.32 -3.92 -11.93
C ARG A 168 4.67 -2.57 -12.27
N GLY A 169 5.32 -1.78 -13.13
CA GLY A 169 4.91 -0.42 -13.49
C GLY A 169 3.54 -0.34 -14.18
N ASN A 170 3.21 -1.28 -15.06
CA ASN A 170 1.89 -1.37 -15.68
C ASN A 170 0.80 -1.54 -14.61
N ARG A 171 1.07 -2.35 -13.60
CA ARG A 171 0.12 -2.62 -12.53
C ARG A 171 -0.01 -1.43 -11.57
N ALA A 172 1.10 -0.82 -11.19
CA ALA A 172 1.10 0.41 -10.40
C ALA A 172 0.24 1.50 -11.05
N TRP A 173 0.45 1.74 -12.34
CA TRP A 173 -0.34 2.70 -13.13
C TRP A 173 -1.82 2.35 -13.17
N GLN A 174 -2.17 1.08 -13.34
CA GLN A 174 -3.55 0.62 -13.34
C GLN A 174 -4.24 0.87 -11.98
N VAL A 175 -3.55 0.61 -10.86
CA VAL A 175 -4.08 0.89 -9.52
C VAL A 175 -4.30 2.39 -9.33
N TYR A 176 -3.33 3.21 -9.70
CA TYR A 176 -3.41 4.67 -9.65
C TYR A 176 -4.63 5.21 -10.41
N THR A 177 -4.80 4.81 -11.67
CA THR A 177 -5.85 5.39 -12.55
C THR A 177 -7.26 5.04 -12.12
N ARG A 178 -7.46 3.94 -11.40
CA ARG A 178 -8.80 3.50 -10.95
C ARG A 178 -9.43 4.38 -9.88
N THR A 179 -8.63 5.09 -9.11
CA THR A 179 -9.12 5.99 -8.05
C THR A 179 -8.85 7.46 -8.33
N CYS A 180 -8.08 7.76 -9.37
CA CYS A 180 -7.70 9.13 -9.72
C CYS A 180 -8.87 9.88 -10.37
N PRO A 181 -9.28 11.07 -9.85
CA PRO A 181 -10.41 11.83 -10.37
C PRO A 181 -10.37 12.08 -11.87
N ALA A 182 -9.19 12.34 -12.43
CA ALA A 182 -9.01 12.58 -13.86
C ALA A 182 -9.41 11.39 -14.77
N TYR A 183 -9.51 10.18 -14.22
CA TYR A 183 -9.81 8.96 -14.97
C TYR A 183 -11.19 8.37 -14.65
N ILE A 184 -11.97 9.03 -13.78
CA ILE A 184 -13.30 8.54 -13.37
C ILE A 184 -14.44 9.43 -13.86
N GLU A 185 -14.17 10.47 -14.65
CA GLU A 185 -15.18 11.35 -15.20
C GLU A 185 -16.20 10.61 -16.06
N ASP A 186 -15.75 9.69 -16.90
CA ASP A 186 -16.62 8.88 -17.78
C ASP A 186 -17.60 7.96 -17.02
N ILE A 187 -17.33 7.73 -15.73
CA ILE A 187 -18.18 6.91 -14.84
C ILE A 187 -18.85 7.75 -13.74
N SER A 188 -18.97 9.06 -13.93
CA SER A 188 -19.52 9.98 -12.94
C SER A 188 -20.95 9.61 -12.49
N GLU A 189 -21.76 9.04 -13.36
CA GLU A 189 -23.11 8.51 -13.07
C GLU A 189 -23.07 7.38 -12.01
N VAL A 190 -21.99 6.62 -11.95
CA VAL A 190 -21.78 5.55 -10.97
C VAL A 190 -21.07 6.10 -9.74
N HIS A 191 -20.00 6.89 -9.95
CA HIS A 191 -19.15 7.41 -8.88
C HIS A 191 -19.85 8.41 -7.96
N ARG A 192 -20.63 9.35 -8.53
CA ARG A 192 -21.55 10.29 -7.82
C ARG A 192 -20.92 11.25 -6.83
N THR A 193 -19.62 11.43 -6.80
CA THR A 193 -18.94 12.51 -6.08
C THR A 193 -18.38 13.52 -7.08
N GLU A 194 -17.86 14.64 -6.58
CA GLU A 194 -17.28 15.67 -7.43
C GLU A 194 -16.12 15.06 -8.28
N PRO A 195 -16.09 15.29 -9.60
CA PRO A 195 -15.17 14.60 -10.52
C PRO A 195 -13.72 15.08 -10.41
N TYR A 196 -13.42 16.06 -9.56
CA TYR A 196 -12.10 16.65 -9.37
C TYR A 196 -11.52 16.43 -7.97
N VAL A 197 -12.17 15.62 -7.12
CA VAL A 197 -11.68 15.33 -5.77
C VAL A 197 -11.60 13.83 -5.51
N TYR A 198 -10.67 13.44 -4.66
CA TYR A 198 -10.65 12.08 -4.14
C TYR A 198 -11.76 11.86 -3.12
N SER A 199 -12.43 10.74 -3.21
CA SER A 199 -13.34 10.26 -2.16
C SER A 199 -12.58 9.48 -1.09
N GLN A 200 -13.16 9.37 0.11
CA GLN A 200 -12.63 8.53 1.16
C GLN A 200 -12.76 7.05 0.79
N MET A 201 -13.97 6.67 0.33
CA MET A 201 -14.27 5.29 -0.03
C MET A 201 -15.13 5.21 -1.28
N ILE A 202 -15.04 4.06 -1.94
CA ILE A 202 -15.93 3.62 -3.00
C ILE A 202 -16.57 2.31 -2.54
N ALA A 203 -17.87 2.14 -2.77
CA ALA A 203 -18.57 0.90 -2.45
C ALA A 203 -17.91 -0.29 -3.17
N GLY A 204 -17.55 -1.32 -2.41
CA GLY A 204 -16.88 -2.53 -2.90
C GLY A 204 -17.82 -3.47 -3.65
N LYS A 205 -17.25 -4.55 -4.19
CA LYS A 205 -17.98 -5.50 -5.06
C LYS A 205 -19.13 -6.23 -4.38
N ASP A 206 -19.12 -6.30 -3.04
CA ASP A 206 -20.18 -6.94 -2.25
C ASP A 206 -21.35 -5.99 -1.93
N ALA A 207 -21.22 -4.70 -2.25
CA ALA A 207 -22.27 -3.70 -2.06
C ALA A 207 -23.23 -3.64 -3.26
N LYS A 208 -24.51 -3.35 -2.99
CA LYS A 208 -25.55 -3.21 -4.04
C LYS A 208 -25.22 -2.11 -5.04
N ASN A 209 -24.60 -1.03 -4.58
CA ASN A 209 -24.20 0.14 -5.37
C ASN A 209 -22.70 0.17 -5.63
N PHE A 210 -22.13 -0.98 -6.00
CA PHE A 210 -20.72 -1.11 -6.34
C PHE A 210 -20.22 0.00 -7.27
N GLY A 211 -19.17 0.70 -6.85
CA GLY A 211 -18.59 1.83 -7.57
C GLY A 211 -19.05 3.21 -7.09
N GLU A 212 -20.12 3.30 -6.28
CA GLU A 212 -20.56 4.57 -5.73
C GLU A 212 -19.62 5.08 -4.64
N ALA A 213 -19.07 6.27 -4.82
CA ALA A 213 -18.16 6.89 -3.87
C ALA A 213 -18.89 7.64 -2.76
N LYS A 214 -18.20 7.80 -1.64
CA LYS A 214 -18.68 8.49 -0.45
C LYS A 214 -17.60 9.36 0.18
N ASN A 215 -18.04 10.38 0.89
CA ASN A 215 -17.19 11.25 1.72
C ASN A 215 -16.04 11.88 0.92
N SER A 216 -16.39 12.64 -0.12
CA SER A 216 -15.42 13.48 -0.83
C SER A 216 -14.75 14.47 0.13
N TRP A 217 -13.51 14.86 -0.15
CA TRP A 217 -12.64 15.76 0.64
C TRP A 217 -12.08 15.17 1.96
N LEU A 218 -12.77 14.24 2.61
CA LEU A 218 -12.41 13.69 3.92
C LEU A 218 -11.46 12.49 3.81
N THR A 219 -10.29 12.70 3.17
CA THR A 219 -9.37 11.59 2.89
C THR A 219 -7.92 12.05 2.79
N GLY A 220 -7.00 11.16 3.17
CA GLY A 220 -5.57 11.30 2.89
C GLY A 220 -5.14 10.85 1.49
N THR A 221 -6.08 10.48 0.62
CA THR A 221 -5.79 9.89 -0.70
C THR A 221 -4.96 10.81 -1.57
N ALA A 222 -5.27 12.11 -1.63
CA ALA A 222 -4.54 13.07 -2.46
C ALA A 222 -3.05 13.14 -2.10
N ALA A 223 -2.73 13.18 -0.80
CA ALA A 223 -1.36 13.23 -0.32
C ALA A 223 -0.60 11.93 -0.66
N TRP A 224 -1.21 10.77 -0.41
CA TRP A 224 -0.62 9.48 -0.74
C TRP A 224 -0.46 9.28 -2.25
N THR A 225 -1.44 9.70 -3.06
CA THR A 225 -1.35 9.60 -4.52
C THR A 225 -0.28 10.55 -5.08
N PHE A 226 -0.15 11.76 -4.51
CA PHE A 226 0.94 12.66 -4.90
C PHE A 226 2.32 12.05 -4.60
N LEU A 227 2.47 11.42 -3.43
CA LEU A 227 3.68 10.69 -3.06
C LEU A 227 3.94 9.53 -4.04
N ASP A 228 2.93 8.69 -4.29
CA ASP A 228 2.98 7.55 -5.21
C ASP A 228 3.46 7.98 -6.60
N VAL A 229 2.75 8.92 -7.22
CA VAL A 229 3.08 9.35 -8.59
C VAL A 229 4.46 10.00 -8.65
N SER A 230 4.75 10.97 -7.78
CA SER A 230 5.98 11.76 -7.89
C SER A 230 7.23 10.98 -7.49
N GLN A 231 7.15 10.15 -6.45
CA GLN A 231 8.33 9.53 -5.85
C GLN A 231 8.50 8.04 -6.20
N TYR A 232 7.42 7.37 -6.66
CA TYR A 232 7.48 5.93 -6.95
C TYR A 232 7.18 5.61 -8.41
N ILE A 233 6.08 6.11 -9.00
CA ILE A 233 5.83 5.89 -10.44
C ILE A 233 6.85 6.68 -11.28
N LEU A 234 6.94 8.00 -11.10
CA LEU A 234 7.97 8.81 -11.77
C LEU A 234 9.36 8.61 -11.15
N GLY A 235 9.43 8.08 -9.94
CA GLY A 235 10.64 7.67 -9.27
C GLY A 235 11.61 8.80 -8.94
N ILE A 236 11.15 10.04 -8.74
CA ILE A 236 12.00 11.19 -8.41
C ILE A 236 11.90 11.47 -6.90
N ARG A 237 12.76 10.83 -6.12
CA ARG A 237 12.73 10.89 -4.64
C ARG A 237 13.83 11.76 -4.08
N PRO A 238 13.53 12.58 -3.04
CA PRO A 238 14.58 13.22 -2.24
C PRO A 238 15.34 12.19 -1.41
N ASP A 239 16.65 12.38 -1.30
CA ASP A 239 17.51 11.64 -0.40
C ASP A 239 18.48 12.58 0.30
N TYR A 240 19.28 12.07 1.25
CA TYR A 240 20.24 12.88 2.03
C TYR A 240 21.30 13.50 1.11
N ASP A 241 21.79 12.78 0.13
CA ASP A 241 22.87 13.21 -0.77
C ASP A 241 22.38 13.83 -2.09
N GLY A 242 21.05 13.81 -2.36
CA GLY A 242 20.55 14.37 -3.61
C GLY A 242 19.16 13.85 -3.98
N LEU A 243 18.94 13.63 -5.27
CA LEU A 243 17.74 13.01 -5.81
C LEU A 243 18.04 11.59 -6.29
N VAL A 244 17.20 10.65 -5.89
CA VAL A 244 17.16 9.31 -6.50
C VAL A 244 16.24 9.36 -7.71
N ILE A 245 16.70 8.83 -8.84
CA ILE A 245 15.92 8.68 -10.08
C ILE A 245 15.75 7.19 -10.36
N ASP A 246 14.58 6.65 -10.03
CA ASP A 246 14.24 5.23 -10.13
C ASP A 246 12.79 5.06 -10.62
N PRO A 247 12.49 5.42 -11.89
CA PRO A 247 11.15 5.34 -12.44
C PRO A 247 10.64 3.90 -12.52
N CYS A 248 9.34 3.72 -12.23
CA CYS A 248 8.61 2.49 -12.47
C CYS A 248 7.31 2.85 -13.19
N ILE A 249 7.39 2.97 -14.51
CA ILE A 249 6.35 3.51 -15.39
C ILE A 249 5.69 2.42 -16.22
N PRO A 250 4.46 2.64 -16.72
CA PRO A 250 3.86 1.69 -17.64
C PRO A 250 4.68 1.58 -18.94
N SER A 251 4.77 0.36 -19.46
CA SER A 251 5.50 0.06 -20.70
C SER A 251 4.97 0.81 -21.93
N SER A 252 3.75 1.34 -21.86
CA SER A 252 3.15 2.16 -22.92
C SER A 252 3.72 3.59 -23.01
N LEU A 253 4.50 4.04 -22.02
CA LEU A 253 5.13 5.36 -22.04
C LEU A 253 6.53 5.30 -22.64
N ASP A 254 6.77 6.12 -23.66
CA ASP A 254 8.10 6.31 -24.30
C ASP A 254 9.07 7.07 -23.38
N GLY A 255 8.57 7.68 -22.32
CA GLY A 255 9.31 8.47 -21.35
C GLY A 255 8.50 9.65 -20.83
N PHE A 256 9.15 10.53 -20.07
CA PHE A 256 8.54 11.75 -19.55
C PHE A 256 9.59 12.82 -19.26
N THR A 257 9.13 14.05 -19.03
CA THR A 257 9.94 15.14 -18.49
C THR A 257 9.34 15.64 -17.19
N ALA A 258 10.18 15.94 -16.22
CA ALA A 258 9.77 16.51 -14.94
C ALA A 258 10.71 17.64 -14.52
N ARG A 259 10.13 18.63 -13.82
CA ARG A 259 10.90 19.65 -13.11
C ARG A 259 10.70 19.43 -11.61
N ARG A 260 11.82 19.41 -10.88
CA ARG A 260 11.80 19.35 -9.42
C ARG A 260 12.75 20.37 -8.82
N ASP A 261 12.21 21.23 -7.97
CA ASP A 261 13.01 22.13 -7.16
C ASP A 261 13.37 21.41 -5.86
N PHE A 262 14.66 21.30 -5.55
CA PHE A 262 15.16 20.62 -4.36
C PHE A 262 16.44 21.27 -3.85
N ARG A 263 16.46 21.65 -2.57
CA ARG A 263 17.59 22.29 -1.88
C ARG A 263 18.20 23.47 -2.65
N GLY A 264 17.35 24.35 -3.20
CA GLY A 264 17.76 25.56 -3.92
C GLY A 264 18.23 25.32 -5.35
N THR A 265 18.18 24.10 -5.84
CA THR A 265 18.51 23.73 -7.22
C THR A 265 17.26 23.27 -7.96
N THR A 266 17.10 23.74 -9.20
CA THR A 266 16.06 23.23 -10.12
C THR A 266 16.63 22.11 -10.96
N TYR A 267 16.04 20.92 -10.85
CA TYR A 267 16.37 19.75 -11.64
C TYR A 267 15.38 19.59 -12.80
N HIS A 268 15.90 19.46 -14.00
CA HIS A 268 15.15 19.10 -15.20
C HIS A 268 15.48 17.65 -15.54
N VAL A 269 14.54 16.76 -15.25
CA VAL A 269 14.70 15.31 -15.45
C VAL A 269 14.01 14.91 -16.74
N THR A 270 14.72 14.27 -17.65
CA THR A 270 14.17 13.68 -18.87
C THR A 270 14.44 12.18 -18.85
N VAL A 271 13.39 11.39 -18.77
CA VAL A 271 13.44 9.94 -18.88
C VAL A 271 13.06 9.53 -20.29
N LYS A 272 13.86 8.63 -20.90
CA LYS A 272 13.58 8.01 -22.20
C LYS A 272 13.44 6.52 -22.01
N ASN A 273 12.37 5.93 -22.53
CA ASN A 273 12.05 4.50 -22.42
C ASN A 273 11.87 3.84 -23.81
N PRO A 274 12.92 3.84 -24.66
CA PRO A 274 12.80 3.31 -26.02
C PRO A 274 12.58 1.79 -26.07
N ASN A 275 12.87 1.10 -24.98
CA ASN A 275 12.71 -0.36 -24.88
C ASN A 275 11.39 -0.76 -24.21
N HIS A 276 10.54 0.20 -23.84
CA HIS A 276 9.24 -0.04 -23.22
C HIS A 276 9.33 -0.92 -21.96
N VAL A 277 10.38 -0.75 -21.16
CA VAL A 277 10.53 -1.46 -19.87
C VAL A 277 9.74 -0.76 -18.77
N GLU A 278 9.34 -1.53 -17.78
CA GLU A 278 8.59 -0.98 -16.65
C GLU A 278 9.51 -0.37 -15.59
N LYS A 279 10.71 -0.90 -15.39
CA LYS A 279 11.68 -0.46 -14.37
C LYS A 279 13.12 -0.69 -14.80
N GLY A 280 14.00 0.09 -14.20
CA GLY A 280 15.45 -0.03 -14.38
C GLY A 280 16.04 1.13 -15.18
N VAL A 281 17.07 1.76 -14.60
CA VAL A 281 17.86 2.83 -15.24
C VAL A 281 19.16 2.25 -15.75
N ILE A 282 19.41 2.35 -17.05
CA ILE A 282 20.62 1.81 -17.69
C ILE A 282 21.77 2.81 -17.56
N SER A 283 21.48 4.09 -17.71
CA SER A 283 22.49 5.17 -17.62
C SER A 283 21.83 6.50 -17.24
N MET A 284 22.59 7.34 -16.61
CA MET A 284 22.19 8.69 -16.23
C MET A 284 23.33 9.68 -16.57
#